data_43ecaee0f1c2c9a7e813e993f2d17b16
#
_entry.id   43ecaee0f1c2c9a7e813e993f2d17b16
#
_cell.length_a   1.000
_cell.length_b   1.000
_cell.length_c   1.000
_cell.angle_alpha   90.00
_cell.angle_beta   90.00
_cell.angle_gamma   90.00
#
_symmetry.space_group_name_H-M   'P 1'
#
loop_
_entity.id
_entity.type
_entity.pdbx_description
1 polymer ?
#
loop_
_entity_poly.entity_id
_entity_poly.type
_entity_poly.pdbx_seq_one_letter_code
_entity_poly.pdbx_strand_id
1 'polypeptide(L)'
;MILVGTSGFRYRDWTPVFYPEGLDPGEWLRYYSRRFGCCELGFTCYRIPEAQEVQEIMEETRGALPLVFRAPLRLDNPGLARRFAGALWPLKETGQLAGVLVRFPPEFVFLRDNFSGLLRLRDSLEGIRLIAEFGSAGWHSAQAA
;
A
#
# COMPACT_ATOMS: atom_id res chain seq x y z
N MET A 1 3.28 19.06 -0.11
CA MET A 1 1.81 18.82 -0.12
C MET A 1 1.52 17.66 0.82
N ILE A 2 0.54 17.79 1.71
CA ILE A 2 0.10 16.72 2.63
C ILE A 2 -1.14 16.07 2.02
N LEU A 3 -1.14 14.74 1.89
CA LEU A 3 -2.29 13.96 1.48
C LEU A 3 -2.92 13.31 2.72
N VAL A 4 -4.25 13.34 2.79
CA VAL A 4 -5.02 12.72 3.86
C VAL A 4 -5.86 11.59 3.28
N GLY A 5 -5.86 10.45 3.95
CA GLY A 5 -6.61 9.26 3.56
C GLY A 5 -6.77 8.28 4.70
N THR A 6 -7.29 7.12 4.41
CA THR A 6 -7.54 6.05 5.39
C THR A 6 -6.90 4.74 4.97
N SER A 7 -6.72 3.85 5.94
CA SER A 7 -6.37 2.46 5.68
C SER A 7 -7.65 1.69 5.34
N GLY A 8 -7.90 1.50 4.04
CA GLY A 8 -9.13 0.95 3.51
C GLY A 8 -10.23 1.98 3.28
N PHE A 9 -11.22 1.57 2.51
CA PHE A 9 -12.38 2.40 2.15
C PHE A 9 -13.71 1.60 2.21
N ARG A 10 -13.67 0.27 2.31
CA ARG A 10 -14.85 -0.62 2.28
C ARG A 10 -15.37 -0.87 3.69
N TYR A 11 -15.95 0.15 4.32
CA TYR A 11 -16.53 0.06 5.66
C TYR A 11 -18.03 0.33 5.61
N ARG A 12 -18.85 -0.69 5.90
CA ARG A 12 -20.33 -0.57 5.94
C ARG A 12 -20.81 0.46 6.96
N ASP A 13 -20.11 0.55 8.09
CA ASP A 13 -20.45 1.49 9.18
C ASP A 13 -20.22 2.96 8.79
N TRP A 14 -19.62 3.23 7.64
CA TRP A 14 -19.53 4.57 7.09
C TRP A 14 -20.81 5.05 6.41
N THR A 15 -21.79 4.17 6.21
CA THR A 15 -23.13 4.51 5.76
C THR A 15 -24.03 4.74 6.99
N PRO A 16 -24.81 5.83 7.05
CA PRO A 16 -24.99 6.87 6.03
C PRO A 16 -24.06 8.09 6.17
N VAL A 17 -23.12 8.09 7.11
CA VAL A 17 -22.35 9.28 7.51
C VAL A 17 -21.40 9.74 6.40
N PHE A 18 -20.70 8.81 5.75
CA PHE A 18 -19.78 9.11 4.66
C PHE A 18 -20.34 8.64 3.32
N TYR A 19 -20.75 7.38 3.22
CA TYR A 19 -21.41 6.88 2.02
C TYR A 19 -22.92 7.14 2.07
N PRO A 20 -23.52 7.72 1.02
CA PRO A 20 -24.97 7.87 0.95
C PRO A 20 -25.69 6.53 1.08
N GLU A 21 -26.89 6.55 1.69
CA GLU A 21 -27.78 5.39 1.66
C GLU A 21 -28.08 4.97 0.23
N GLY A 22 -28.02 3.66 -0.02
CA GLY A 22 -28.29 3.09 -1.34
C GLY A 22 -27.15 3.18 -2.36
N LEU A 23 -26.01 3.78 -1.99
CA LEU A 23 -24.82 3.76 -2.87
C LEU A 23 -24.28 2.33 -2.97
N ASP A 24 -24.18 1.83 -4.21
CA ASP A 24 -23.63 0.50 -4.46
C ASP A 24 -22.18 0.38 -3.94
N PRO A 25 -21.84 -0.70 -3.20
CA PRO A 25 -20.47 -0.92 -2.73
C PRO A 25 -19.40 -0.94 -3.83
N GLY A 26 -19.76 -1.28 -5.07
CA GLY A 26 -18.88 -1.18 -6.23
C GLY A 26 -18.53 0.25 -6.61
N GLU A 27 -19.31 1.24 -6.18
CA GLU A 27 -19.02 2.65 -6.43
C GLU A 27 -18.30 3.37 -5.27
N TRP A 28 -18.03 2.66 -4.17
CA TRP A 28 -17.44 3.27 -2.97
C TRP A 28 -16.04 3.83 -3.21
N LEU A 29 -15.19 3.14 -3.96
CA LEU A 29 -13.84 3.65 -4.25
C LEU A 29 -13.89 4.93 -5.10
N ARG A 30 -14.78 4.98 -6.09
CA ARG A 30 -15.03 6.18 -6.91
C ARG A 30 -15.55 7.34 -6.06
N TYR A 31 -16.45 7.06 -5.12
CA TYR A 31 -16.98 8.05 -4.19
C TYR A 31 -15.89 8.56 -3.25
N TYR A 32 -15.09 7.64 -2.70
CA TYR A 32 -13.96 7.91 -1.82
C TYR A 32 -12.91 8.80 -2.49
N SER A 33 -12.52 8.47 -3.72
CA SER A 33 -11.46 9.15 -4.47
C SER A 33 -11.73 10.64 -4.72
N ARG A 34 -12.97 11.07 -4.62
CA ARG A 34 -13.35 12.48 -4.76
C ARG A 34 -13.25 13.28 -3.46
N ARG A 35 -12.97 12.64 -2.34
CA ARG A 35 -13.02 13.23 -0.99
C ARG A 35 -11.72 13.10 -0.22
N PHE A 36 -10.94 12.08 -0.54
CA PHE A 36 -9.64 11.83 0.09
C PHE A 36 -8.51 11.96 -0.93
N GLY A 37 -7.33 12.36 -0.42
CA GLY A 37 -6.16 12.58 -1.25
C GLY A 37 -5.30 11.32 -1.46
N CYS A 38 -5.54 10.23 -0.73
CA CYS A 38 -4.85 8.94 -0.88
C CYS A 38 -5.66 7.82 -0.21
N CYS A 39 -5.29 6.56 -0.48
CA CYS A 39 -5.86 5.40 0.20
C CYS A 39 -4.81 4.32 0.40
N GLU A 40 -4.77 3.71 1.60
CA GLU A 40 -4.03 2.47 1.83
C GLU A 40 -4.94 1.27 1.52
N LEU A 41 -4.47 0.35 0.68
CA LEU A 41 -5.16 -0.88 0.33
C LEU A 41 -4.53 -2.07 1.07
N GLY A 42 -5.25 -2.58 2.08
CA GLY A 42 -4.73 -3.60 2.99
C GLY A 42 -4.97 -5.05 2.57
N PHE A 43 -5.88 -5.32 1.62
CA PHE A 43 -6.22 -6.69 1.21
C PHE A 43 -5.04 -7.47 0.63
N THR A 44 -4.06 -6.78 0.09
CA THR A 44 -2.84 -7.36 -0.50
C THR A 44 -1.86 -7.94 0.52
N CYS A 45 -2.07 -7.72 1.82
CA CYS A 45 -1.25 -8.39 2.83
C CYS A 45 -1.50 -9.91 2.87
N TYR A 46 -2.64 -10.38 2.35
CA TYR A 46 -3.01 -11.79 2.33
C TYR A 46 -2.75 -12.48 0.98
N ARG A 47 -2.73 -11.72 -0.12
CA ARG A 47 -2.51 -12.24 -1.47
C ARG A 47 -2.01 -11.17 -2.44
N ILE A 48 -1.42 -11.61 -3.52
CA ILE A 48 -1.09 -10.72 -4.66
C ILE A 48 -2.42 -10.36 -5.36
N PRO A 49 -2.63 -9.08 -5.74
CA PRO A 49 -3.82 -8.69 -6.49
C PRO A 49 -3.79 -9.29 -7.90
N GLU A 50 -4.97 -9.60 -8.43
CA GLU A 50 -5.12 -10.03 -9.81
C GLU A 50 -5.11 -8.83 -10.77
N ALA A 51 -4.73 -9.06 -12.02
CA ALA A 51 -4.64 -8.00 -13.02
C ALA A 51 -5.98 -7.27 -13.21
N GLN A 52 -7.09 -8.01 -13.16
CA GLN A 52 -8.43 -7.43 -13.28
C GLN A 52 -8.75 -6.50 -12.10
N GLU A 53 -8.40 -6.88 -10.86
CA GLU A 53 -8.62 -6.03 -9.67
C GLU A 53 -7.82 -4.72 -9.77
N VAL A 54 -6.59 -4.80 -10.25
CA VAL A 54 -5.75 -3.60 -10.47
C VAL A 54 -6.39 -2.69 -11.51
N GLN A 55 -6.89 -3.26 -12.60
CA GLN A 55 -7.57 -2.50 -13.64
C GLN A 55 -8.86 -1.84 -13.12
N GLU A 56 -9.71 -2.57 -12.39
CA GLU A 56 -10.93 -2.03 -11.77
C GLU A 56 -10.61 -0.86 -10.83
N ILE A 57 -9.56 -0.98 -10.00
CA ILE A 57 -9.10 0.10 -9.12
C ILE A 57 -8.68 1.34 -9.95
N MET A 58 -7.96 1.15 -11.04
CA MET A 58 -7.54 2.24 -11.93
C MET A 58 -8.74 2.95 -12.58
N GLU A 59 -9.73 2.19 -13.04
CA GLU A 59 -10.95 2.72 -13.66
C GLU A 59 -11.81 3.48 -12.64
N GLU A 60 -12.03 2.91 -11.45
CA GLU A 60 -12.83 3.55 -10.40
C GLU A 60 -12.21 4.86 -9.90
N THR A 61 -10.89 4.92 -9.79
CA THR A 61 -10.16 6.11 -9.32
C THR A 61 -9.83 7.09 -10.45
N ARG A 62 -10.02 6.69 -11.71
CA ARG A 62 -9.68 7.47 -12.91
C ARG A 62 -8.23 8.00 -12.92
N GLY A 63 -7.31 7.23 -12.36
CA GLY A 63 -5.91 7.62 -12.27
C GLY A 63 -5.59 8.75 -11.28
N ALA A 64 -6.56 9.24 -10.50
CA ALA A 64 -6.39 10.46 -9.71
C ALA A 64 -6.05 10.24 -8.24
N LEU A 65 -6.29 9.02 -7.70
CA LEU A 65 -6.07 8.72 -6.27
C LEU A 65 -4.72 8.04 -6.05
N PRO A 66 -3.76 8.67 -5.37
CA PRO A 66 -2.54 8.00 -4.91
C PRO A 66 -2.85 6.82 -3.99
N LEU A 67 -2.27 5.66 -4.30
CA LEU A 67 -2.54 4.41 -3.60
C LEU A 67 -1.28 3.88 -2.92
N VAL A 68 -1.43 3.45 -1.68
CA VAL A 68 -0.42 2.69 -0.94
C VAL A 68 -0.92 1.27 -0.79
N PHE A 69 -0.13 0.29 -1.22
CA PHE A 69 -0.49 -1.11 -1.06
C PHE A 69 0.25 -1.73 0.10
N ARG A 70 -0.47 -2.42 1.01
CA ARG A 70 0.17 -3.16 2.07
C ARG A 70 0.84 -4.41 1.52
N ALA A 71 2.10 -4.58 1.85
CA ALA A 71 2.89 -5.73 1.41
C ALA A 71 2.34 -7.06 1.93
N PRO A 72 2.48 -8.16 1.19
CA PRO A 72 2.26 -9.50 1.70
C PRO A 72 3.13 -9.80 2.93
N LEU A 73 2.61 -10.60 3.87
CA LEU A 73 3.27 -10.93 5.14
C LEU A 73 4.65 -11.60 4.99
N ARG A 74 4.96 -12.19 3.84
CA ARG A 74 6.22 -12.90 3.54
C ARG A 74 6.98 -12.26 2.39
N LEU A 75 7.02 -10.93 2.35
CA LEU A 75 7.69 -10.19 1.27
C LEU A 75 9.23 -10.32 1.33
N ASP A 76 9.79 -10.94 2.37
CA ASP A 76 11.20 -11.31 2.50
C ASP A 76 11.67 -12.30 1.42
N ASN A 77 10.74 -13.01 0.77
CA ASN A 77 11.03 -13.85 -0.40
C ASN A 77 11.17 -12.98 -1.66
N PRO A 78 12.36 -12.90 -2.31
CA PRO A 78 12.58 -12.04 -3.48
C PRO A 78 11.69 -12.41 -4.69
N GLY A 79 11.35 -13.69 -4.83
CA GLY A 79 10.44 -14.14 -5.90
C GLY A 79 9.02 -13.61 -5.69
N LEU A 80 8.54 -13.64 -4.44
CA LEU A 80 7.23 -13.08 -4.08
C LEU A 80 7.23 -11.54 -4.24
N ALA A 81 8.31 -10.88 -3.81
CA ALA A 81 8.45 -9.43 -3.93
C ALA A 81 8.37 -8.98 -5.39
N ARG A 82 9.09 -9.64 -6.30
CA ARG A 82 9.03 -9.33 -7.74
C ARG A 82 7.66 -9.60 -8.36
N ARG A 83 7.01 -10.71 -8.01
CA ARG A 83 5.64 -10.99 -8.48
C ARG A 83 4.66 -9.93 -7.99
N PHE A 84 4.78 -9.50 -6.74
CA PHE A 84 3.96 -8.44 -6.18
C PHE A 84 4.22 -7.10 -6.88
N ALA A 85 5.49 -6.73 -7.08
CA ALA A 85 5.87 -5.53 -7.83
C ALA A 85 5.31 -5.57 -9.26
N GLY A 86 5.42 -6.71 -9.95
CA GLY A 86 4.87 -6.90 -11.30
C GLY A 86 3.35 -6.71 -11.36
N ALA A 87 2.62 -7.20 -10.37
CA ALA A 87 1.16 -7.02 -10.29
C ALA A 87 0.76 -5.54 -10.13
N LEU A 88 1.57 -4.74 -9.45
CA LEU A 88 1.32 -3.30 -9.22
C LEU A 88 1.92 -2.40 -10.32
N TRP A 89 2.63 -2.96 -11.29
CA TRP A 89 3.33 -2.21 -12.33
C TRP A 89 2.43 -1.24 -13.10
N PRO A 90 1.19 -1.61 -13.53
CA PRO A 90 0.29 -0.68 -14.23
C PRO A 90 -0.01 0.60 -13.43
N LEU A 91 -0.17 0.47 -12.11
CA LEU A 91 -0.38 1.62 -11.22
C LEU A 91 0.86 2.49 -11.08
N LYS A 92 2.06 1.88 -11.13
CA LYS A 92 3.32 2.63 -11.15
C LYS A 92 3.47 3.43 -12.43
N GLU A 93 3.19 2.84 -13.59
CA GLU A 93 3.28 3.51 -14.90
C GLU A 93 2.34 4.71 -15.00
N THR A 94 1.15 4.62 -14.42
CA THR A 94 0.19 5.74 -14.40
C THR A 94 0.46 6.77 -13.31
N GLY A 95 1.47 6.54 -12.45
CA GLY A 95 1.79 7.43 -11.33
C GLY A 95 0.83 7.35 -10.14
N GLN A 96 -0.10 6.38 -10.13
CA GLN A 96 -1.03 6.17 -9.01
C GLN A 96 -0.41 5.44 -7.83
N LEU A 97 0.63 4.63 -8.04
CA LEU A 97 1.29 3.90 -6.97
C LEU A 97 2.17 4.84 -6.15
N ALA A 98 1.69 5.27 -4.99
CA ALA A 98 2.47 6.07 -4.04
C ALA A 98 3.57 5.25 -3.36
N GLY A 99 3.33 3.95 -3.14
CA GLY A 99 4.33 3.02 -2.61
C GLY A 99 3.73 1.73 -2.07
N VAL A 100 4.63 0.88 -1.56
CA VAL A 100 4.31 -0.37 -0.87
C VAL A 100 4.67 -0.22 0.60
N LEU A 101 3.69 -0.39 1.48
CA LEU A 101 3.85 -0.31 2.93
C LEU A 101 4.21 -1.70 3.49
N VAL A 102 5.35 -1.79 4.13
CA VAL A 102 5.80 -2.95 4.90
C VAL A 102 5.81 -2.61 6.39
N ARG A 103 5.10 -3.39 7.18
CA ARG A 103 5.09 -3.26 8.65
C ARG A 103 6.05 -4.27 9.25
N PHE A 104 7.03 -3.75 9.97
CA PHE A 104 8.00 -4.55 10.70
C PHE A 104 7.63 -4.63 12.19
N PRO A 105 7.59 -5.85 12.77
CA PRO A 105 7.21 -6.03 14.15
C PRO A 105 8.28 -5.45 15.11
N PRO A 106 7.96 -5.29 16.42
CA PRO A 106 8.91 -4.77 17.43
C PRO A 106 10.21 -5.54 17.51
N GLU A 107 10.20 -6.84 17.21
CA GLU A 107 11.37 -7.73 17.22
C GLU A 107 12.33 -7.45 16.06
N PHE A 108 11.88 -6.76 15.02
CA PHE A 108 12.73 -6.32 13.93
C PHE A 108 13.51 -5.07 14.35
N VAL A 109 14.53 -5.29 15.19
CA VAL A 109 15.36 -4.22 15.75
C VAL A 109 16.41 -3.73 14.75
N PHE A 110 16.96 -2.53 14.98
CA PHE A 110 18.01 -1.97 14.13
C PHE A 110 19.32 -2.73 14.34
N LEU A 111 19.59 -3.68 13.46
CA LEU A 111 20.83 -4.45 13.35
C LEU A 111 21.31 -4.42 11.90
N ARG A 112 22.62 -4.57 11.70
CA ARG A 112 23.24 -4.57 10.38
C ARG A 112 22.59 -5.55 9.39
N ASP A 113 22.27 -6.74 9.85
CA ASP A 113 21.66 -7.78 9.01
C ASP A 113 20.22 -7.42 8.63
N ASN A 114 19.45 -6.87 9.56
CA ASN A 114 18.09 -6.39 9.30
C ASN A 114 18.10 -5.20 8.35
N PHE A 115 19.03 -4.27 8.52
CA PHE A 115 19.21 -3.15 7.59
C PHE A 115 19.58 -3.63 6.18
N SER A 116 20.53 -4.57 6.07
CA SER A 116 20.89 -5.19 4.79
C SER A 116 19.71 -5.94 4.17
N GLY A 117 18.86 -6.59 4.99
CA GLY A 117 17.62 -7.22 4.56
C GLY A 117 16.63 -6.22 3.99
N LEU A 118 16.47 -5.07 4.64
CA LEU A 118 15.61 -3.98 4.18
C LEU A 118 16.06 -3.43 2.82
N LEU A 119 17.35 -3.26 2.62
CA LEU A 119 17.90 -2.81 1.34
C LEU A 119 17.64 -3.83 0.22
N ARG A 120 17.85 -5.12 0.48
CA ARG A 120 17.52 -6.19 -0.49
C ARG A 120 16.04 -6.22 -0.83
N LEU A 121 15.17 -6.02 0.16
CA LEU A 121 13.73 -5.94 -0.06
C LEU A 121 13.37 -4.74 -0.96
N ARG A 122 13.90 -3.56 -0.68
CA ARG A 122 13.74 -2.37 -1.51
C ARG A 122 14.13 -2.65 -2.96
N ASP A 123 15.28 -3.27 -3.17
CA ASP A 123 15.79 -3.56 -4.50
C ASP A 123 14.92 -4.60 -5.25
N SER A 124 14.30 -5.54 -4.50
CA SER A 124 13.37 -6.53 -5.05
C SER A 124 12.02 -5.95 -5.50
N LEU A 125 11.69 -4.73 -5.09
CA LEU A 125 10.50 -4.00 -5.52
C LEU A 125 10.68 -3.23 -6.84
N GLU A 126 11.82 -3.38 -7.51
CA GLU A 126 12.06 -2.89 -8.88
C GLU A 126 11.76 -1.40 -9.07
N GLY A 127 12.18 -0.57 -8.11
CA GLY A 127 11.99 0.87 -8.13
C GLY A 127 10.57 1.34 -7.72
N ILE A 128 9.74 0.46 -7.17
CA ILE A 128 8.56 0.88 -6.40
C ILE A 128 9.02 1.42 -5.05
N ARG A 129 8.47 2.54 -4.62
CA ARG A 129 8.80 3.15 -3.33
C ARG A 129 8.43 2.21 -2.18
N LEU A 130 9.42 1.85 -1.36
CA LEU A 130 9.20 1.16 -0.10
C LEU A 130 8.85 2.19 0.99
N ILE A 131 7.76 1.97 1.68
CA ILE A 131 7.34 2.69 2.88
C ILE A 131 7.49 1.70 4.04
N ALA A 132 8.32 2.03 5.03
CA ALA A 132 8.58 1.16 6.17
C ALA A 132 7.92 1.71 7.43
N GLU A 133 7.11 0.89 8.09
CA GLU A 133 6.56 1.15 9.41
C GLU A 133 7.27 0.23 10.41
N PHE A 134 8.00 0.82 11.37
CA PHE A 134 8.78 0.08 12.35
C PHE A 134 8.13 0.08 13.72
N GLY A 135 7.93 -1.10 14.29
CA GLY A 135 7.48 -1.28 15.67
C GLY A 135 8.59 -1.08 16.72
N SER A 136 9.87 -1.08 16.30
CA SER A 136 11.03 -0.90 17.17
C SER A 136 11.55 0.54 17.12
N ALA A 137 11.71 1.15 18.30
CA ALA A 137 12.24 2.51 18.44
C ALA A 137 13.69 2.69 17.92
N GLY A 138 14.49 1.61 17.86
CA GLY A 138 15.87 1.66 17.37
C GLY A 138 16.01 2.16 15.93
N TRP A 139 14.98 2.00 15.11
CA TRP A 139 14.94 2.50 13.72
C TRP A 139 14.76 4.02 13.61
N HIS A 140 14.37 4.68 14.70
CA HIS A 140 14.18 6.14 14.76
C HIS A 140 15.38 6.86 15.37
N SER A 141 16.51 6.16 15.62
CA SER A 141 17.74 6.76 16.12
C SER A 141 18.52 7.43 14.98
N ALA A 142 19.40 8.39 15.35
CA ALA A 142 20.28 9.05 14.39
C ALA A 142 21.23 8.10 13.64
N GLN A 143 21.42 6.88 14.12
CA GLN A 143 22.23 5.84 13.48
C GLN A 143 21.48 5.09 12.36
N ALA A 144 20.16 5.20 12.33
CA ALA A 144 19.30 4.57 11.33
C ALA A 144 18.88 5.55 10.21
N ALA A 145 19.18 6.82 10.37
CA ALA A 145 18.92 7.88 9.39
C ALA A 145 20.09 8.04 8.43
#